data_285ee8dd0cba66c273dcae123dc7ad6e
#
_entry.id   285ee8dd0cba66c273dcae123dc7ad6e
#
_cell.length_a   1.000
_cell.length_b   1.000
_cell.length_c   1.000
_cell.angle_alpha   90.00
_cell.angle_beta   90.00
_cell.angle_gamma   90.00
#
_symmetry.space_group_name_H-M   'P 1'
#
loop_
_entity.id
_entity.type
_entity.pdbx_description
1 polymer ?
#
loop_
_entity_poly.entity_id
_entity_poly.type
_entity_poly.pdbx_seq_one_letter_code
_entity_poly.pdbx_strand_id
1 'polypeptide(L)'
;MAGKAQVEQEQLMNFGIISKAFLTSQKKPVILLIDEIDKVDVAIDTFFLGPIQDARVWLESRPPIDANLENLVIIFTKNFERPISEALLRRVHPLRMRFMDSALERRVLAPHCTPRLAENLIRIADIMRASDGSYPFERPPAPEELLKAAHYLQHLLSWDLIDFAFVGRNLFYMLSKSEHDRTVFEQMMRYHPMFSDPLVPDNRNASIEQIHARLGRWLLEEIVDDPDAKRRGKAYRPEKVGLTKFDDPEEMARRLAAVGYQCARFTATQMSLLLTTPSDRTRAVLLEGPSGCGKSFLAKCLAKVTGADLMCLSCYQGMNTSHLIEVPSALAIASSMAGQESTAKDKLMNLGILSRAFLKSQSQPVILLIDEIDKVESHIDTFFLGPVQDARIWLESRPPIDCNVDNLLIIFTKNFNRRLDDAFLRRIHPVKMAYLDSTLERRVLSKHCMPQLVNNLVWIAERMRNSEGSYQFERPPAPEELLSIGHYVQRLLDWGAADFGWVGKNVWAMIAKSEHDRAVMEHMLRFHPDFLDPLYMDGKNASVDVIYARLGRLILQDIVEDPDRDKRERAWLEMEYA
;
A
#
# COMPACT_ATOMS: atom_id res chain seq x y z
N MET A 1 47.28 -31.90 7.95
CA MET A 1 46.64 -30.56 8.08
C MET A 1 45.72 -30.20 6.91
N ALA A 2 46.03 -30.62 5.65
CA ALA A 2 45.16 -30.33 4.50
C ALA A 2 43.74 -30.97 4.59
N GLY A 3 43.61 -32.18 5.13
CA GLY A 3 42.30 -32.83 5.24
C GLY A 3 41.32 -32.21 6.25
N LYS A 4 41.81 -31.51 7.29
CA LYS A 4 40.93 -30.79 8.25
C LYS A 4 40.39 -29.50 7.66
N ALA A 5 41.21 -28.74 6.91
CA ALA A 5 40.76 -27.52 6.27
C ALA A 5 39.72 -27.78 5.16
N GLN A 6 39.83 -28.94 4.46
CA GLN A 6 38.87 -29.33 3.43
C GLN A 6 37.53 -29.75 4.03
N VAL A 7 37.51 -30.43 5.17
CA VAL A 7 36.29 -30.80 5.91
C VAL A 7 35.60 -29.57 6.51
N GLU A 8 36.35 -28.57 6.98
CA GLU A 8 35.81 -27.30 7.46
C GLU A 8 35.22 -26.45 6.34
N GLN A 9 35.83 -26.44 5.15
CA GLN A 9 35.25 -25.77 3.95
C GLN A 9 34.00 -26.49 3.44
N GLU A 10 33.96 -27.82 3.52
CA GLU A 10 32.78 -28.60 3.14
C GLU A 10 31.56 -28.40 4.07
N GLN A 11 31.77 -28.09 5.32
CA GLN A 11 30.70 -27.76 6.27
C GLN A 11 30.16 -26.33 6.11
N LEU A 12 30.94 -25.43 5.51
CA LEU A 12 30.58 -24.01 5.38
C LEU A 12 29.72 -23.68 4.12
N MET A 13 29.72 -24.56 3.11
CA MET A 13 28.91 -24.31 1.90
C MET A 13 27.48 -24.85 2.04
N ASN A 14 26.53 -23.97 2.07
CA ASN A 14 25.12 -24.34 1.98
C ASN A 14 24.76 -24.76 0.55
N PHE A 15 24.06 -25.89 0.42
CA PHE A 15 23.44 -26.25 -0.84
C PHE A 15 22.33 -25.26 -1.20
N GLY A 16 22.35 -24.73 -2.41
CA GLY A 16 21.24 -23.99 -2.98
C GLY A 16 19.98 -24.85 -3.09
N ILE A 17 18.85 -24.21 -3.36
CA ILE A 17 17.53 -24.87 -3.38
C ILE A 17 17.47 -26.04 -4.37
N ILE A 18 18.11 -25.90 -5.53
CA ILE A 18 18.15 -26.94 -6.57
C ILE A 18 18.93 -28.15 -6.07
N SER A 19 20.14 -27.97 -5.54
CA SER A 19 20.95 -29.05 -4.97
C SER A 19 20.25 -29.76 -3.81
N LYS A 20 19.54 -29.00 -2.97
CA LYS A 20 18.70 -29.55 -1.88
C LYS A 20 17.55 -30.41 -2.42
N ALA A 21 16.88 -29.96 -3.49
CA ALA A 21 15.81 -30.71 -4.13
C ALA A 21 16.32 -32.04 -4.71
N PHE A 22 17.48 -32.03 -5.41
CA PHE A 22 18.10 -33.21 -5.96
C PHE A 22 18.51 -34.22 -4.87
N LEU A 23 19.17 -33.77 -3.80
CA LEU A 23 19.51 -34.59 -2.65
C LEU A 23 18.27 -35.19 -1.97
N THR A 24 17.23 -34.39 -1.83
CA THR A 24 15.99 -34.83 -1.16
C THR A 24 15.25 -35.85 -2.01
N SER A 25 15.30 -35.74 -3.33
CA SER A 25 14.69 -36.68 -4.27
C SER A 25 15.22 -38.11 -4.13
N GLN A 26 16.44 -38.28 -3.64
CA GLN A 26 17.01 -39.58 -3.36
C GLN A 26 16.24 -40.38 -2.28
N LYS A 27 15.48 -39.66 -1.42
CA LYS A 27 14.83 -40.25 -0.25
C LYS A 27 13.29 -40.17 -0.29
N LYS A 28 12.74 -39.16 -0.95
CA LYS A 28 11.29 -38.93 -0.99
C LYS A 28 10.88 -38.07 -2.20
N PRO A 29 9.59 -38.11 -2.59
CA PRO A 29 9.08 -37.27 -3.65
C PRO A 29 9.29 -35.77 -3.35
N VAL A 30 9.69 -35.01 -4.38
CA VAL A 30 9.98 -33.57 -4.34
C VAL A 30 9.37 -32.90 -5.57
N ILE A 31 8.69 -31.80 -5.36
CA ILE A 31 8.31 -30.85 -6.41
C ILE A 31 9.18 -29.61 -6.22
N LEU A 32 9.96 -29.27 -7.22
CA LEU A 32 10.75 -28.03 -7.27
C LEU A 32 10.02 -27.04 -8.17
N LEU A 33 9.49 -25.97 -7.59
CA LEU A 33 8.83 -24.88 -8.32
C LEU A 33 9.84 -23.76 -8.57
N ILE A 34 10.02 -23.39 -9.82
CA ILE A 34 10.78 -22.22 -10.28
C ILE A 34 9.77 -21.24 -10.85
N ASP A 35 9.35 -20.31 -10.03
CA ASP A 35 8.28 -19.37 -10.34
C ASP A 35 8.81 -18.16 -11.13
N GLU A 36 8.06 -17.72 -12.14
CA GLU A 36 8.34 -16.53 -12.95
C GLU A 36 9.76 -16.52 -13.57
N ILE A 37 10.18 -17.63 -14.19
CA ILE A 37 11.51 -17.76 -14.81
C ILE A 37 11.80 -16.68 -15.88
N ASP A 38 10.77 -16.09 -16.46
CA ASP A 38 10.89 -15.03 -17.47
C ASP A 38 11.26 -13.65 -16.87
N LYS A 39 11.30 -13.51 -15.55
CA LYS A 39 11.77 -12.29 -14.87
C LYS A 39 13.28 -12.24 -14.63
N VAL A 40 13.96 -13.37 -14.76
CA VAL A 40 15.41 -13.43 -14.58
C VAL A 40 16.15 -13.47 -15.91
N ASP A 41 17.47 -13.25 -15.88
CA ASP A 41 18.32 -13.25 -17.07
C ASP A 41 18.24 -14.56 -17.84
N VAL A 42 18.39 -14.49 -19.18
CA VAL A 42 18.40 -15.66 -20.11
C VAL A 42 19.48 -16.67 -19.73
N ALA A 43 20.58 -16.28 -19.09
CA ALA A 43 21.60 -17.18 -18.60
C ALA A 43 21.04 -18.26 -17.66
N ILE A 44 19.97 -18.00 -16.95
CA ILE A 44 19.29 -18.98 -16.09
C ILE A 44 18.67 -20.11 -16.90
N ASP A 45 18.13 -19.83 -18.09
CA ASP A 45 17.62 -20.89 -18.98
C ASP A 45 18.74 -21.89 -19.34
N THR A 46 19.93 -21.35 -19.63
CA THR A 46 21.11 -22.17 -19.96
C THR A 46 21.59 -23.00 -18.76
N PHE A 47 21.55 -22.41 -17.56
CA PHE A 47 21.89 -23.11 -16.32
C PHE A 47 21.04 -24.37 -16.12
N PHE A 48 19.73 -24.32 -16.40
CA PHE A 48 18.83 -25.45 -16.21
C PHE A 48 18.98 -26.55 -17.23
N LEU A 49 19.70 -26.34 -18.37
CA LEU A 49 19.88 -27.37 -19.38
C LEU A 49 20.57 -28.61 -18.83
N GLY A 50 21.66 -28.44 -18.06
CA GLY A 50 22.39 -29.55 -17.44
C GLY A 50 21.54 -30.33 -16.43
N PRO A 51 20.98 -29.66 -15.37
CA PRO A 51 20.12 -30.31 -14.40
C PRO A 51 18.95 -31.09 -14.99
N ILE A 52 18.32 -30.59 -16.06
CA ILE A 52 17.17 -31.27 -16.69
C ILE A 52 17.63 -32.43 -17.59
N GLN A 53 18.66 -32.22 -18.40
CA GLN A 53 19.11 -33.21 -19.38
C GLN A 53 19.82 -34.38 -18.71
N ASP A 54 20.73 -34.06 -17.78
CA ASP A 54 21.65 -35.07 -17.19
C ASP A 54 21.12 -35.58 -15.85
N ALA A 55 19.99 -35.03 -15.35
CA ALA A 55 19.46 -35.28 -14.01
C ALA A 55 20.53 -35.09 -12.92
N ARG A 56 21.43 -34.15 -13.13
CA ARG A 56 22.63 -33.95 -12.31
C ARG A 56 22.95 -32.47 -12.12
N VAL A 57 23.34 -32.11 -10.89
CA VAL A 57 23.86 -30.77 -10.54
C VAL A 57 25.36 -30.88 -10.28
N TRP A 58 26.14 -30.13 -11.06
CA TRP A 58 27.59 -30.04 -10.90
C TRP A 58 27.94 -29.00 -9.83
N LEU A 59 28.88 -29.34 -8.95
CA LEU A 59 29.36 -28.48 -7.87
C LEU A 59 30.86 -28.25 -8.06
N GLU A 60 31.33 -27.03 -7.88
CA GLU A 60 32.75 -26.68 -8.11
C GLU A 60 33.72 -27.44 -7.20
N SER A 61 33.32 -27.74 -5.95
CA SER A 61 34.22 -28.30 -4.94
C SER A 61 33.75 -29.64 -4.36
N ARG A 62 32.75 -30.30 -4.97
CA ARG A 62 32.16 -31.55 -4.47
C ARG A 62 31.77 -32.47 -5.62
N PRO A 63 31.59 -33.78 -5.35
CA PRO A 63 30.97 -34.66 -6.34
C PRO A 63 29.60 -34.13 -6.80
N PRO A 64 29.25 -34.36 -8.07
CA PRO A 64 27.96 -33.97 -8.59
C PRO A 64 26.82 -34.68 -7.81
N ILE A 65 25.65 -34.04 -7.79
CA ILE A 65 24.46 -34.58 -7.14
C ILE A 65 23.50 -35.08 -8.22
N ASP A 66 23.23 -36.37 -8.22
CA ASP A 66 22.25 -37.01 -9.11
C ASP A 66 20.84 -36.87 -8.53
N ALA A 67 19.85 -36.61 -9.38
CA ALA A 67 18.44 -36.67 -8.99
C ALA A 67 17.89 -38.09 -9.10
N ASN A 68 16.93 -38.43 -8.26
CA ASN A 68 16.05 -39.57 -8.49
C ASN A 68 14.88 -39.10 -9.35
N LEU A 69 14.84 -39.49 -10.63
CA LEU A 69 13.85 -39.07 -11.61
C LEU A 69 12.41 -39.49 -11.24
N GLU A 70 12.25 -40.59 -10.50
CA GLU A 70 10.94 -41.05 -10.06
C GLU A 70 10.37 -40.16 -8.94
N ASN A 71 11.25 -39.45 -8.25
CA ASN A 71 10.90 -38.64 -7.07
C ASN A 71 11.01 -37.13 -7.33
N LEU A 72 11.45 -36.65 -8.49
CA LEU A 72 11.65 -35.23 -8.74
C LEU A 72 10.82 -34.73 -9.91
N VAL A 73 9.97 -33.74 -9.63
CA VAL A 73 9.29 -32.96 -10.66
C VAL A 73 9.78 -31.52 -10.55
N ILE A 74 10.22 -30.96 -11.66
CA ILE A 74 10.58 -29.53 -11.76
C ILE A 74 9.49 -28.84 -12.56
N ILE A 75 8.88 -27.81 -11.95
CA ILE A 75 7.85 -26.99 -12.57
C ILE A 75 8.39 -25.58 -12.76
N PHE A 76 8.35 -25.09 -14.00
CA PHE A 76 8.65 -23.72 -14.33
C PHE A 76 7.34 -22.97 -14.60
N THR A 77 7.17 -21.78 -14.03
CA THR A 77 6.11 -20.88 -14.44
C THR A 77 6.69 -19.71 -15.21
N LYS A 78 5.93 -19.18 -16.14
CA LYS A 78 6.25 -17.95 -16.84
C LYS A 78 4.99 -17.16 -17.15
N ASN A 79 5.12 -15.86 -17.17
CA ASN A 79 4.17 -14.94 -17.77
C ASN A 79 4.55 -14.67 -19.24
N PHE A 80 4.39 -13.48 -19.75
CA PHE A 80 4.72 -13.13 -21.14
C PHE A 80 5.79 -12.05 -21.23
N GLU A 81 6.62 -11.89 -20.18
CA GLU A 81 7.60 -10.79 -20.10
C GLU A 81 8.79 -11.00 -21.05
N ARG A 82 9.32 -12.22 -21.13
CA ARG A 82 10.33 -12.58 -22.14
C ARG A 82 10.12 -13.98 -22.70
N PRO A 83 10.65 -14.27 -23.91
CA PRO A 83 10.70 -15.63 -24.43
C PRO A 83 11.69 -16.47 -23.62
N ILE A 84 11.35 -17.73 -23.37
CA ILE A 84 12.27 -18.75 -22.85
C ILE A 84 13.11 -19.29 -24.01
N SER A 85 14.35 -19.62 -23.72
CA SER A 85 15.25 -20.16 -24.75
C SER A 85 14.68 -21.45 -25.40
N GLU A 86 14.81 -21.57 -26.70
CA GLU A 86 14.35 -22.79 -27.41
C GLU A 86 15.01 -24.07 -26.86
N ALA A 87 16.24 -23.96 -26.39
CA ALA A 87 16.98 -25.08 -25.82
C ALA A 87 16.28 -25.60 -24.55
N LEU A 88 15.79 -24.73 -23.68
CA LEU A 88 15.04 -25.11 -22.50
C LEU A 88 13.63 -25.60 -22.87
N LEU A 89 12.93 -24.93 -23.78
CA LEU A 89 11.60 -25.33 -24.23
C LEU A 89 11.55 -26.72 -24.84
N ARG A 90 12.64 -27.16 -25.53
CA ARG A 90 12.74 -28.52 -26.06
C ARG A 90 12.91 -29.61 -25.00
N ARG A 91 13.26 -29.24 -23.76
CA ARG A 91 13.52 -30.17 -22.65
C ARG A 91 12.42 -30.22 -21.61
N VAL A 92 11.49 -29.29 -21.67
CA VAL A 92 10.33 -29.22 -20.77
C VAL A 92 9.06 -29.51 -21.55
N HIS A 93 8.02 -29.95 -20.84
CA HIS A 93 6.69 -30.13 -21.40
C HIS A 93 5.88 -28.85 -21.23
N PRO A 94 5.62 -28.05 -22.27
CA PRO A 94 4.91 -26.80 -22.13
C PRO A 94 3.41 -27.04 -21.92
N LEU A 95 2.87 -26.50 -20.83
CA LEU A 95 1.44 -26.49 -20.55
C LEU A 95 0.96 -25.04 -20.61
N ARG A 96 0.05 -24.73 -21.53
CA ARG A 96 -0.55 -23.41 -21.62
C ARG A 96 -1.79 -23.35 -20.71
N MET A 97 -1.67 -22.62 -19.64
CA MET A 97 -2.80 -22.32 -18.76
C MET A 97 -3.62 -21.14 -19.31
N ARG A 98 -4.91 -21.27 -19.26
CA ARG A 98 -5.87 -20.20 -19.59
C ARG A 98 -6.61 -19.81 -18.31
N PHE A 99 -7.31 -18.70 -18.34
CA PHE A 99 -8.30 -18.42 -17.30
C PHE A 99 -9.29 -19.58 -17.17
N MET A 100 -9.77 -19.80 -15.98
CA MET A 100 -10.82 -20.80 -15.74
C MET A 100 -12.06 -20.44 -16.55
N ASP A 101 -12.81 -21.45 -16.98
CA ASP A 101 -14.14 -21.20 -17.53
C ASP A 101 -15.11 -20.71 -16.42
N SER A 102 -16.15 -20.01 -16.81
CA SER A 102 -17.13 -19.40 -15.89
C SER A 102 -17.82 -20.44 -14.98
N ALA A 103 -17.95 -21.71 -15.43
CA ALA A 103 -18.53 -22.78 -14.63
C ALA A 103 -17.59 -23.21 -13.49
N LEU A 104 -16.30 -23.29 -13.77
CA LEU A 104 -15.29 -23.62 -12.79
C LEU A 104 -15.08 -22.45 -11.79
N GLU A 105 -15.02 -21.20 -12.27
CA GLU A 105 -14.96 -20.02 -11.41
C GLU A 105 -16.17 -19.92 -10.48
N ARG A 106 -17.37 -20.22 -10.98
CA ARG A 106 -18.57 -20.28 -10.14
C ARG A 106 -18.44 -21.30 -9.02
N ARG A 107 -17.82 -22.45 -9.27
CA ARG A 107 -17.55 -23.46 -8.23
C ARG A 107 -16.52 -22.98 -7.20
N VAL A 108 -15.51 -22.20 -7.62
CA VAL A 108 -14.51 -21.61 -6.73
C VAL A 108 -15.14 -20.52 -5.85
N LEU A 109 -15.99 -19.67 -6.41
CA LEU A 109 -16.62 -18.57 -5.68
C LEU A 109 -17.79 -19.00 -4.78
N ALA A 110 -18.49 -20.10 -5.11
CA ALA A 110 -19.69 -20.55 -4.40
C ALA A 110 -19.55 -20.73 -2.88
N PRO A 111 -18.42 -21.21 -2.32
CA PRO A 111 -18.24 -21.29 -0.86
C PRO A 111 -18.09 -19.92 -0.17
N HIS A 112 -17.79 -18.86 -0.92
CA HIS A 112 -17.33 -17.59 -0.39
C HIS A 112 -18.32 -16.43 -0.53
N CYS A 113 -19.32 -16.56 -1.38
CA CYS A 113 -20.34 -15.53 -1.57
C CYS A 113 -21.67 -16.11 -2.09
N THR A 114 -22.70 -15.26 -2.15
CA THR A 114 -24.00 -15.67 -2.70
C THR A 114 -23.89 -16.00 -4.19
N PRO A 115 -24.73 -16.93 -4.72
CA PRO A 115 -24.68 -17.31 -6.13
C PRO A 115 -24.84 -16.14 -7.09
N ARG A 116 -25.69 -15.15 -6.74
CA ARG A 116 -25.92 -13.96 -7.57
C ARG A 116 -24.68 -13.05 -7.61
N LEU A 117 -24.00 -12.89 -6.48
CA LEU A 117 -22.76 -12.12 -6.42
C LEU A 117 -21.65 -12.78 -7.24
N ALA A 118 -21.51 -14.10 -7.12
CA ALA A 118 -20.56 -14.86 -7.94
C ALA A 118 -20.83 -14.66 -9.44
N GLU A 119 -22.10 -14.74 -9.88
CA GLU A 119 -22.49 -14.54 -11.27
C GLU A 119 -22.13 -13.14 -11.77
N ASN A 120 -22.44 -12.09 -10.99
CA ASN A 120 -22.13 -10.71 -11.37
C ASN A 120 -20.62 -10.46 -11.48
N LEU A 121 -19.80 -11.00 -10.55
CA LEU A 121 -18.35 -10.91 -10.61
C LEU A 121 -17.77 -11.62 -11.84
N ILE A 122 -18.26 -12.82 -12.15
CA ILE A 122 -17.83 -13.57 -13.33
C ILE A 122 -18.16 -12.82 -14.61
N ARG A 123 -19.37 -12.25 -14.71
CA ARG A 123 -19.79 -11.46 -15.88
C ARG A 123 -18.88 -10.26 -16.14
N ILE A 124 -18.48 -9.54 -15.09
CA ILE A 124 -17.50 -8.45 -15.22
C ILE A 124 -16.17 -9.00 -15.74
N ALA A 125 -15.68 -10.09 -15.14
CA ALA A 125 -14.41 -10.68 -15.52
C ALA A 125 -14.43 -11.20 -16.98
N ASP A 126 -15.52 -11.81 -17.40
CA ASP A 126 -15.68 -12.30 -18.78
C ASP A 126 -15.59 -11.16 -19.81
N ILE A 127 -16.18 -10.00 -19.52
CA ILE A 127 -16.07 -8.82 -20.38
C ILE A 127 -14.64 -8.28 -20.41
N MET A 128 -14.01 -8.19 -19.23
CA MET A 128 -12.62 -7.70 -19.12
C MET A 128 -11.61 -8.63 -19.80
N ARG A 129 -11.94 -9.92 -19.92
CA ARG A 129 -11.11 -10.95 -20.57
C ARG A 129 -11.48 -11.19 -22.04
N ALA A 130 -12.56 -10.57 -22.53
CA ALA A 130 -13.02 -10.76 -23.90
C ALA A 130 -11.92 -10.35 -24.90
N SER A 131 -11.60 -11.25 -25.81
CA SER A 131 -10.52 -11.09 -26.78
C SER A 131 -10.97 -10.39 -28.07
N ASP A 132 -12.14 -9.76 -28.08
CA ASP A 132 -12.70 -9.09 -29.25
C ASP A 132 -12.07 -7.70 -29.52
N GLY A 133 -11.17 -7.25 -28.62
CA GLY A 133 -10.47 -5.97 -28.75
C GLY A 133 -11.31 -4.74 -28.39
N SER A 134 -12.57 -4.90 -27.96
CA SER A 134 -13.43 -3.78 -27.59
C SER A 134 -12.88 -3.01 -26.39
N TYR A 135 -12.30 -3.74 -25.43
CA TYR A 135 -11.69 -3.20 -24.21
C TYR A 135 -10.34 -3.90 -23.97
N PRO A 136 -9.22 -3.31 -24.42
CA PRO A 136 -7.91 -3.97 -24.37
C PRO A 136 -7.28 -3.86 -22.97
N PHE A 137 -7.76 -4.67 -22.02
CA PHE A 137 -7.09 -4.80 -20.72
C PHE A 137 -5.73 -5.48 -20.88
N GLU A 138 -4.69 -4.87 -20.34
CA GLU A 138 -3.38 -5.52 -20.24
C GLU A 138 -3.39 -6.67 -19.24
N ARG A 139 -4.18 -6.52 -18.18
CA ARG A 139 -4.23 -7.42 -17.03
C ARG A 139 -5.65 -7.61 -16.53
N PRO A 140 -6.45 -8.37 -17.25
CA PRO A 140 -7.79 -8.68 -16.78
C PRO A 140 -7.73 -9.49 -15.48
N PRO A 141 -8.78 -9.39 -14.62
CA PRO A 141 -8.75 -9.98 -13.28
C PRO A 141 -8.59 -11.50 -13.32
N ALA A 142 -7.69 -12.01 -12.48
CA ALA A 142 -7.49 -13.43 -12.24
C ALA A 142 -8.56 -13.98 -11.26
N PRO A 143 -8.77 -15.31 -11.18
CA PRO A 143 -9.70 -15.92 -10.23
C PRO A 143 -9.47 -15.52 -8.77
N GLU A 144 -8.22 -15.28 -8.38
CA GLU A 144 -7.85 -14.80 -7.04
C GLU A 144 -8.39 -13.41 -6.74
N GLU A 145 -8.36 -12.51 -7.72
CA GLU A 145 -8.89 -11.16 -7.56
C GLU A 145 -10.42 -11.17 -7.45
N LEU A 146 -11.08 -12.08 -8.18
CA LEU A 146 -12.51 -12.30 -8.03
C LEU A 146 -12.87 -12.88 -6.65
N LEU A 147 -12.06 -13.78 -6.13
CA LEU A 147 -12.24 -14.31 -4.78
C LEU A 147 -12.08 -13.23 -3.70
N LYS A 148 -11.07 -12.38 -3.83
CA LYS A 148 -10.90 -11.21 -2.95
C LYS A 148 -12.08 -10.26 -3.02
N ALA A 149 -12.56 -9.97 -4.23
CA ALA A 149 -13.75 -9.15 -4.45
C ALA A 149 -15.00 -9.79 -3.83
N ALA A 150 -15.19 -11.10 -3.99
CA ALA A 150 -16.31 -11.84 -3.41
C ALA A 150 -16.30 -11.75 -1.87
N HIS A 151 -15.18 -12.02 -1.22
CA HIS A 151 -15.04 -11.87 0.22
C HIS A 151 -15.34 -10.45 0.69
N TYR A 152 -14.75 -9.46 0.02
CA TYR A 152 -14.97 -8.05 0.30
C TYR A 152 -16.47 -7.69 0.29
N LEU A 153 -17.15 -8.01 -0.80
CA LEU A 153 -18.54 -7.67 -0.98
C LEU A 153 -19.46 -8.44 -0.03
N GLN A 154 -19.15 -9.70 0.23
CA GLN A 154 -19.90 -10.51 1.19
C GLN A 154 -19.80 -9.97 2.62
N HIS A 155 -18.65 -9.45 3.02
CA HIS A 155 -18.49 -8.76 4.31
C HIS A 155 -19.31 -7.47 4.38
N LEU A 156 -19.29 -6.64 3.33
CA LEU A 156 -20.12 -5.43 3.27
C LEU A 156 -21.61 -5.74 3.39
N LEU A 157 -22.07 -6.78 2.68
CA LEU A 157 -23.44 -7.28 2.79
C LEU A 157 -23.75 -7.74 4.23
N SER A 158 -22.82 -8.43 4.90
CA SER A 158 -23.01 -8.93 6.26
C SER A 158 -23.09 -7.82 7.30
N TRP A 159 -22.45 -6.68 7.04
CA TRP A 159 -22.45 -5.51 7.93
C TRP A 159 -23.57 -4.51 7.63
N ASP A 160 -24.36 -4.75 6.58
CA ASP A 160 -25.37 -3.81 6.06
C ASP A 160 -24.78 -2.43 5.69
N LEU A 161 -23.51 -2.41 5.24
CA LEU A 161 -22.74 -1.23 4.86
C LEU A 161 -22.75 -1.04 3.35
N ILE A 162 -23.92 -0.88 2.75
CA ILE A 162 -24.06 -0.75 1.31
C ILE A 162 -24.21 0.73 0.92
N ASP A 163 -23.11 1.27 0.44
CA ASP A 163 -23.05 2.50 -0.33
C ASP A 163 -22.53 2.13 -1.73
N PHE A 164 -23.34 2.32 -2.75
CA PHE A 164 -23.02 1.88 -4.11
C PHE A 164 -21.79 2.58 -4.68
N ALA A 165 -21.58 3.88 -4.39
CA ALA A 165 -20.41 4.60 -4.85
C ALA A 165 -19.14 4.08 -4.17
N PHE A 166 -19.23 3.80 -2.87
CA PHE A 166 -18.17 3.22 -2.08
C PHE A 166 -17.80 1.80 -2.57
N VAL A 167 -18.79 0.93 -2.74
CA VAL A 167 -18.61 -0.43 -3.25
C VAL A 167 -17.98 -0.43 -4.63
N GLY A 168 -18.53 0.35 -5.54
CA GLY A 168 -18.04 0.41 -6.93
C GLY A 168 -16.63 0.98 -7.02
N ARG A 169 -16.30 2.01 -6.23
CA ARG A 169 -14.93 2.55 -6.15
C ARG A 169 -13.93 1.47 -5.75
N ASN A 170 -14.22 0.73 -4.70
CA ASN A 170 -13.30 -0.30 -4.23
C ASN A 170 -13.13 -1.43 -5.23
N LEU A 171 -14.23 -1.93 -5.78
CA LEU A 171 -14.18 -2.97 -6.79
C LEU A 171 -13.40 -2.51 -8.03
N PHE A 172 -13.61 -1.27 -8.47
CA PHE A 172 -12.86 -0.67 -9.57
C PHE A 172 -11.36 -0.79 -9.37
N TYR A 173 -10.85 -0.43 -8.18
CA TYR A 173 -9.42 -0.54 -7.86
C TYR A 173 -8.95 -1.97 -7.58
N MET A 174 -9.82 -2.85 -7.12
CA MET A 174 -9.48 -4.26 -6.92
C MET A 174 -9.29 -5.00 -8.24
N LEU A 175 -10.10 -4.69 -9.25
CA LEU A 175 -10.09 -5.37 -10.54
C LEU A 175 -9.16 -4.70 -11.57
N SER A 176 -8.80 -3.42 -11.40
CA SER A 176 -7.92 -2.69 -12.32
C SER A 176 -6.66 -2.21 -11.61
N LYS A 177 -5.54 -2.91 -11.81
CA LYS A 177 -4.27 -2.67 -11.10
C LYS A 177 -3.38 -1.63 -11.75
N SER A 178 -3.38 -1.53 -13.08
CA SER A 178 -2.60 -0.55 -13.83
C SER A 178 -3.43 0.72 -14.11
N GLU A 179 -2.75 1.81 -14.39
CA GLU A 179 -3.40 3.06 -14.79
C GLU A 179 -4.10 2.92 -16.15
N HIS A 180 -3.46 2.17 -17.06
CA HIS A 180 -4.05 1.80 -18.35
C HIS A 180 -5.36 1.02 -18.14
N ASP A 181 -5.35 -0.04 -17.35
CA ASP A 181 -6.55 -0.85 -17.08
C ASP A 181 -7.66 -0.05 -16.40
N ARG A 182 -7.32 0.93 -15.57
CA ARG A 182 -8.30 1.85 -14.97
C ARG A 182 -8.98 2.70 -16.04
N THR A 183 -8.22 3.22 -16.98
CA THR A 183 -8.76 4.00 -18.12
C THR A 183 -9.66 3.14 -18.99
N VAL A 184 -9.24 1.92 -19.30
CA VAL A 184 -10.04 0.96 -20.08
C VAL A 184 -11.31 0.56 -19.32
N PHE A 185 -11.22 0.31 -18.01
CA PHE A 185 -12.38 -0.02 -17.18
C PHE A 185 -13.38 1.14 -17.11
N GLU A 186 -12.89 2.36 -16.98
CA GLU A 186 -13.75 3.55 -17.03
C GLU A 186 -14.47 3.66 -18.38
N GLN A 187 -13.79 3.45 -19.50
CA GLN A 187 -14.39 3.41 -20.83
C GLN A 187 -15.42 2.28 -20.94
N MET A 188 -15.11 1.09 -20.45
CA MET A 188 -16.05 -0.02 -20.42
C MET A 188 -17.33 0.34 -19.64
N MET A 189 -17.19 0.96 -18.47
CA MET A 189 -18.32 1.41 -17.65
C MET A 189 -19.15 2.52 -18.33
N ARG A 190 -18.54 3.33 -19.19
CA ARG A 190 -19.24 4.41 -19.93
C ARG A 190 -20.00 3.90 -21.13
N TYR A 191 -19.45 2.93 -21.86
CA TYR A 191 -19.91 2.60 -23.23
C TYR A 191 -20.44 1.20 -23.39
N HIS A 192 -20.14 0.25 -22.50
CA HIS A 192 -20.63 -1.11 -22.63
C HIS A 192 -22.13 -1.20 -22.24
N PRO A 193 -22.98 -1.78 -23.11
CA PRO A 193 -24.43 -1.81 -22.90
C PRO A 193 -24.89 -2.42 -21.58
N MET A 194 -24.15 -3.38 -21.06
CA MET A 194 -24.46 -4.05 -19.79
C MET A 194 -24.46 -3.11 -18.58
N PHE A 195 -23.69 -2.01 -18.65
CA PHE A 195 -23.58 -1.03 -17.57
C PHE A 195 -24.38 0.25 -17.84
N SER A 196 -25.27 0.24 -18.85
CA SER A 196 -26.17 1.36 -19.10
C SER A 196 -27.13 1.53 -17.92
N ASP A 197 -27.18 2.73 -17.36
CA ASP A 197 -28.08 3.07 -16.25
C ASP A 197 -29.24 3.91 -16.80
N PRO A 198 -30.50 3.40 -16.74
CA PRO A 198 -31.65 4.17 -17.19
C PRO A 198 -31.86 5.49 -16.45
N LEU A 199 -31.33 5.62 -15.23
CA LEU A 199 -31.44 6.81 -14.40
C LEU A 199 -30.41 7.91 -14.77
N VAL A 200 -29.39 7.55 -15.57
CA VAL A 200 -28.36 8.48 -16.04
C VAL A 200 -28.23 8.38 -17.55
N PRO A 201 -29.09 9.08 -18.32
CA PRO A 201 -29.17 8.93 -19.77
C PRO A 201 -27.90 9.38 -20.52
N ASP A 202 -27.09 10.27 -19.96
CA ASP A 202 -25.83 10.72 -20.58
C ASP A 202 -24.60 10.09 -19.91
N ASN A 203 -24.28 8.86 -20.35
CA ASN A 203 -23.13 8.13 -19.88
C ASN A 203 -21.79 8.78 -20.24
N ARG A 204 -21.73 9.60 -21.28
CA ARG A 204 -20.48 10.17 -21.81
C ARG A 204 -19.86 11.19 -20.88
N ASN A 205 -20.69 11.96 -20.19
CA ASN A 205 -20.28 13.05 -19.30
C ASN A 205 -20.38 12.70 -17.81
N ALA A 206 -20.62 11.42 -17.46
CA ALA A 206 -20.72 10.99 -16.08
C ALA A 206 -19.38 11.22 -15.33
N SER A 207 -19.44 11.77 -14.11
CA SER A 207 -18.26 11.87 -13.25
C SER A 207 -17.74 10.49 -12.84
N ILE A 208 -16.49 10.39 -12.41
CA ILE A 208 -15.90 9.13 -11.96
C ILE A 208 -16.67 8.55 -10.75
N GLU A 209 -17.22 9.40 -9.90
CA GLU A 209 -18.05 9.00 -8.76
C GLU A 209 -19.39 8.39 -9.21
N GLN A 210 -20.00 8.95 -10.25
CA GLN A 210 -21.21 8.39 -10.86
C GLN A 210 -20.93 7.03 -11.51
N ILE A 211 -19.75 6.86 -12.13
CA ILE A 211 -19.30 5.58 -12.68
C ILE A 211 -19.13 4.55 -11.57
N HIS A 212 -18.49 4.93 -10.47
CA HIS A 212 -18.35 4.04 -9.31
C HIS A 212 -19.71 3.66 -8.72
N ALA A 213 -20.60 4.63 -8.52
CA ALA A 213 -21.95 4.35 -8.00
C ALA A 213 -22.74 3.41 -8.91
N ARG A 214 -22.59 3.55 -10.22
CA ARG A 214 -23.19 2.65 -11.22
C ARG A 214 -22.66 1.23 -11.11
N LEU A 215 -21.34 1.06 -11.04
CA LEU A 215 -20.71 -0.25 -10.87
C LEU A 215 -21.24 -0.95 -9.61
N GLY A 216 -21.29 -0.24 -8.49
CA GLY A 216 -21.81 -0.76 -7.24
C GLY A 216 -23.29 -1.15 -7.30
N ARG A 217 -24.12 -0.31 -7.92
CA ARG A 217 -25.54 -0.60 -8.16
C ARG A 217 -25.72 -1.85 -9.01
N TRP A 218 -25.11 -1.87 -10.18
CA TRP A 218 -25.20 -3.01 -11.09
C TRP A 218 -24.80 -4.33 -10.40
N LEU A 219 -23.83 -4.27 -9.49
CA LEU A 219 -23.33 -5.44 -8.80
C LEU A 219 -24.25 -5.94 -7.69
N LEU A 220 -24.84 -5.05 -6.91
CA LEU A 220 -25.47 -5.36 -5.63
C LEU A 220 -26.97 -5.03 -5.53
N GLU A 221 -27.55 -4.21 -6.42
CA GLU A 221 -28.92 -3.73 -6.29
C GLU A 221 -29.93 -4.86 -6.05
N GLU A 222 -29.91 -5.89 -6.91
CA GLU A 222 -30.79 -7.06 -6.77
C GLU A 222 -30.49 -7.94 -5.54
N ILE A 223 -29.29 -7.82 -4.97
CA ILE A 223 -28.86 -8.59 -3.80
C ILE A 223 -29.27 -7.90 -2.50
N VAL A 224 -29.21 -6.58 -2.48
CA VAL A 224 -29.60 -5.76 -1.32
C VAL A 224 -31.09 -5.85 -1.05
N ASP A 225 -31.89 -5.96 -2.10
CA ASP A 225 -33.35 -6.07 -2.01
C ASP A 225 -33.83 -7.50 -1.67
N ASP A 226 -32.93 -8.51 -1.73
CA ASP A 226 -33.25 -9.90 -1.36
C ASP A 226 -33.03 -10.13 0.16
N PRO A 227 -34.12 -10.36 0.95
CA PRO A 227 -34.02 -10.62 2.39
C PRO A 227 -33.23 -11.89 2.73
N ASP A 228 -33.23 -12.90 1.86
CA ASP A 228 -32.53 -14.17 2.08
C ASP A 228 -31.02 -14.01 1.80
N ALA A 229 -30.61 -13.14 0.89
CA ALA A 229 -29.22 -12.81 0.66
C ALA A 229 -28.61 -12.09 1.87
N LYS A 230 -29.34 -11.12 2.46
CA LYS A 230 -28.95 -10.46 3.72
C LYS A 230 -28.80 -11.43 4.88
N ARG A 231 -29.69 -12.41 5.00
CA ARG A 231 -29.64 -13.43 6.08
C ARG A 231 -28.44 -14.35 5.90
N ARG A 232 -28.14 -14.80 4.69
CA ARG A 232 -26.94 -15.61 4.37
C ARG A 232 -25.65 -14.83 4.57
N GLY A 233 -25.59 -13.55 4.18
CA GLY A 233 -24.47 -12.68 4.45
C GLY A 233 -24.13 -12.56 5.93
N LYS A 234 -25.16 -12.39 6.78
CA LYS A 234 -24.97 -12.30 8.25
C LYS A 234 -24.51 -13.63 8.89
N ALA A 235 -24.79 -14.77 8.26
CA ALA A 235 -24.36 -16.08 8.76
C ALA A 235 -22.88 -16.38 8.46
N TYR A 236 -22.27 -15.70 7.50
CA TYR A 236 -20.86 -15.87 7.17
C TYR A 236 -19.97 -15.08 8.14
N ARG A 237 -19.58 -15.72 9.25
CA ARG A 237 -18.61 -15.14 10.21
C ARG A 237 -17.53 -16.17 10.48
N PRO A 238 -16.30 -15.99 9.97
CA PRO A 238 -15.16 -16.83 10.32
C PRO A 238 -14.81 -16.69 11.80
N GLU A 239 -14.20 -17.72 12.36
CA GLU A 239 -13.73 -17.70 13.75
C GLU A 239 -12.66 -16.61 13.94
N LYS A 240 -12.79 -15.81 15.00
CA LYS A 240 -11.98 -14.60 15.20
C LYS A 240 -10.74 -14.91 16.05
N VAL A 241 -9.57 -14.85 15.45
CA VAL A 241 -8.27 -15.10 16.09
C VAL A 241 -7.28 -13.96 15.81
N GLY A 242 -6.44 -13.63 16.75
CA GLY A 242 -5.37 -12.63 16.56
C GLY A 242 -5.88 -11.24 16.13
N LEU A 243 -5.38 -10.73 15.02
CA LEU A 243 -5.79 -9.45 14.44
C LEU A 243 -7.21 -9.47 13.86
N THR A 244 -7.78 -10.65 13.60
CA THR A 244 -9.12 -10.81 12.99
C THR A 244 -10.28 -10.44 13.91
N LYS A 245 -10.00 -10.04 15.17
CA LYS A 245 -11.01 -9.59 16.15
C LYS A 245 -11.67 -8.25 15.79
N PHE A 246 -11.11 -7.50 14.86
CA PHE A 246 -11.52 -6.13 14.52
C PHE A 246 -12.42 -6.10 13.28
N ASP A 247 -13.56 -6.78 13.34
CA ASP A 247 -14.49 -6.98 12.24
C ASP A 247 -15.63 -5.95 12.14
N ASP A 248 -15.67 -4.97 13.02
CA ASP A 248 -16.63 -3.86 12.97
C ASP A 248 -15.93 -2.56 12.54
N PRO A 249 -16.22 -2.04 11.33
CA PRO A 249 -15.62 -0.81 10.83
C PRO A 249 -15.96 0.43 11.65
N GLU A 250 -17.14 0.48 12.30
CA GLU A 250 -17.51 1.61 13.13
C GLU A 250 -16.76 1.59 14.45
N GLU A 251 -16.59 0.41 15.04
CA GLU A 251 -15.74 0.22 16.20
C GLU A 251 -14.28 0.51 15.87
N MET A 252 -13.78 0.06 14.71
CA MET A 252 -12.44 0.40 14.23
C MET A 252 -12.25 1.92 14.12
N ALA A 253 -13.18 2.62 13.49
CA ALA A 253 -13.13 4.08 13.36
C ALA A 253 -13.14 4.78 14.72
N ARG A 254 -14.00 4.34 15.66
CA ARG A 254 -14.06 4.88 17.02
C ARG A 254 -12.74 4.67 17.77
N ARG A 255 -12.16 3.48 17.71
CA ARG A 255 -10.89 3.17 18.37
C ARG A 255 -9.72 3.94 17.76
N LEU A 256 -9.67 4.07 16.42
CA LEU A 256 -8.68 4.90 15.75
C LEU A 256 -8.80 6.37 16.16
N ALA A 257 -10.02 6.90 16.24
CA ALA A 257 -10.27 8.27 16.71
C ALA A 257 -9.84 8.49 18.18
N ALA A 258 -10.02 7.48 19.05
CA ALA A 258 -9.60 7.53 20.44
C ALA A 258 -8.07 7.61 20.60
N VAL A 259 -7.29 7.02 19.68
CA VAL A 259 -5.82 7.13 19.66
C VAL A 259 -5.30 8.30 18.82
N GLY A 260 -6.20 9.18 18.36
CA GLY A 260 -5.86 10.42 17.65
C GLY A 260 -5.93 10.35 16.13
N TYR A 261 -6.28 9.20 15.53
CA TYR A 261 -6.39 9.08 14.08
C TYR A 261 -7.83 9.28 13.62
N GLN A 262 -8.11 10.43 13.02
CA GLN A 262 -9.40 10.67 12.36
C GLN A 262 -9.33 10.07 10.95
N CYS A 263 -10.19 9.11 10.65
CA CYS A 263 -10.23 8.48 9.33
C CYS A 263 -11.62 8.57 8.70
N ALA A 264 -11.64 8.60 7.38
CA ALA A 264 -12.86 8.38 6.63
C ALA A 264 -13.40 6.96 6.92
N ARG A 265 -14.72 6.79 6.90
CA ARG A 265 -15.39 5.49 7.05
C ARG A 265 -14.80 4.45 6.10
N PHE A 266 -14.46 4.87 4.88
CA PHE A 266 -13.75 4.07 3.89
C PHE A 266 -12.48 3.40 4.44
N THR A 267 -11.56 4.17 5.02
CA THR A 267 -10.29 3.64 5.52
C THR A 267 -10.50 2.63 6.65
N ALA A 268 -11.41 2.92 7.58
CA ALA A 268 -11.76 2.00 8.66
C ALA A 268 -12.34 0.68 8.12
N THR A 269 -13.22 0.76 7.14
CA THR A 269 -13.82 -0.43 6.49
C THR A 269 -12.75 -1.25 5.77
N GLN A 270 -11.82 -0.61 5.04
CA GLN A 270 -10.73 -1.32 4.37
C GLN A 270 -9.82 -2.05 5.37
N MET A 271 -9.51 -1.41 6.48
CA MET A 271 -8.68 -2.04 7.53
C MET A 271 -9.40 -3.21 8.20
N SER A 272 -10.68 -3.06 8.54
CA SER A 272 -11.47 -4.16 9.10
C SER A 272 -11.57 -5.34 8.12
N LEU A 273 -11.83 -5.07 6.84
CA LEU A 273 -11.87 -6.09 5.78
C LEU A 273 -10.54 -6.84 5.64
N LEU A 274 -9.45 -6.11 5.57
CA LEU A 274 -8.12 -6.68 5.45
C LEU A 274 -7.80 -7.61 6.62
N LEU A 275 -8.17 -7.21 7.83
CA LEU A 275 -7.91 -7.97 9.04
C LEU A 275 -8.82 -9.20 9.18
N THR A 276 -10.04 -9.16 8.68
CA THR A 276 -11.05 -10.21 8.89
C THR A 276 -11.19 -11.18 7.72
N THR A 277 -10.75 -10.80 6.51
CA THR A 277 -10.78 -11.71 5.35
C THR A 277 -9.88 -12.91 5.61
N PRO A 278 -10.39 -14.15 5.53
CA PRO A 278 -9.55 -15.34 5.65
C PRO A 278 -8.44 -15.34 4.59
N SER A 279 -7.24 -15.69 5.00
CA SER A 279 -6.08 -15.73 4.10
C SER A 279 -5.14 -16.85 4.50
N ASP A 280 -4.67 -17.61 3.52
CA ASP A 280 -3.56 -18.55 3.61
C ASP A 280 -2.20 -17.89 3.40
N ARG A 281 -2.19 -16.58 3.11
CA ARG A 281 -1.04 -15.75 2.80
C ARG A 281 -0.86 -14.66 3.84
N THR A 282 0.33 -14.09 3.88
CA THR A 282 0.59 -12.92 4.72
C THR A 282 -0.33 -11.78 4.33
N ARG A 283 -1.05 -11.21 5.29
CA ARG A 283 -1.87 -10.01 5.06
C ARG A 283 -0.95 -8.84 4.75
N ALA A 284 -1.13 -8.26 3.58
CA ALA A 284 -0.31 -7.14 3.10
C ALA A 284 -1.17 -6.04 2.49
N VAL A 285 -0.93 -4.81 2.90
CA VAL A 285 -1.63 -3.61 2.40
C VAL A 285 -0.63 -2.60 1.87
N LEU A 286 -0.96 -1.96 0.76
CA LEU A 286 -0.24 -0.80 0.24
C LEU A 286 -1.06 0.46 0.48
N LEU A 287 -0.57 1.34 1.32
CA LEU A 287 -1.12 2.68 1.51
C LEU A 287 -0.46 3.63 0.49
N GLU A 288 -1.20 4.00 -0.52
CA GLU A 288 -0.73 4.90 -1.59
C GLU A 288 -1.40 6.27 -1.46
N GLY A 289 -0.62 7.34 -1.48
CA GLY A 289 -1.16 8.69 -1.38
C GLY A 289 -0.09 9.75 -1.20
N PRO A 290 -0.46 11.03 -1.21
CA PRO A 290 0.49 12.13 -1.07
C PRO A 290 1.24 12.08 0.27
N SER A 291 2.39 12.73 0.32
CA SER A 291 3.15 12.87 1.57
C SER A 291 2.30 13.61 2.61
N GLY A 292 2.40 13.18 3.88
CA GLY A 292 1.69 13.83 5.00
C GLY A 292 0.19 13.51 5.11
N CYS A 293 -0.39 12.66 4.25
CA CYS A 293 -1.81 12.25 4.38
C CYS A 293 -2.08 11.24 5.51
N GLY A 294 -1.07 10.88 6.30
CA GLY A 294 -1.23 10.04 7.49
C GLY A 294 -1.01 8.54 7.29
N LYS A 295 -0.35 8.08 6.22
CA LYS A 295 -0.07 6.66 5.94
C LYS A 295 0.65 5.94 7.09
N SER A 296 1.84 6.41 7.43
CA SER A 296 2.66 5.82 8.51
C SER A 296 2.02 6.03 9.89
N PHE A 297 1.26 7.12 10.06
CA PHE A 297 0.52 7.37 11.29
C PHE A 297 -0.64 6.39 11.47
N LEU A 298 -1.34 6.00 10.39
CA LEU A 298 -2.35 4.94 10.43
C LEU A 298 -1.78 3.62 10.96
N ALA A 299 -0.60 3.20 10.47
CA ALA A 299 0.06 1.98 10.93
C ALA A 299 0.36 2.02 12.44
N LYS A 300 0.88 3.16 12.94
CA LYS A 300 1.13 3.38 14.37
C LYS A 300 -0.14 3.32 15.21
N CYS A 301 -1.22 3.91 14.72
CA CYS A 301 -2.52 3.91 15.41
C CYS A 301 -3.18 2.53 15.38
N LEU A 302 -3.10 1.81 14.25
CA LEU A 302 -3.57 0.42 14.16
C LEU A 302 -2.86 -0.48 15.18
N ALA A 303 -1.54 -0.36 15.32
CA ALA A 303 -0.79 -1.13 16.32
C ALA A 303 -1.29 -0.87 17.74
N LYS A 304 -1.55 0.40 18.10
CA LYS A 304 -2.13 0.76 19.40
C LYS A 304 -3.54 0.18 19.61
N VAL A 305 -4.38 0.27 18.60
CA VAL A 305 -5.77 -0.19 18.65
C VAL A 305 -5.86 -1.71 18.76
N THR A 306 -5.01 -2.42 18.01
CA THR A 306 -4.99 -3.88 17.97
C THR A 306 -4.18 -4.51 19.10
N GLY A 307 -3.36 -3.73 19.80
CA GLY A 307 -2.39 -4.23 20.76
C GLY A 307 -1.23 -4.99 20.10
N ALA A 308 -1.04 -4.81 18.79
CA ALA A 308 0.03 -5.44 18.04
C ALA A 308 1.37 -4.74 18.30
N ASP A 309 2.45 -5.52 18.26
CA ASP A 309 3.78 -4.97 18.29
C ASP A 309 4.13 -4.31 16.95
N LEU A 310 4.55 -3.06 16.99
CA LEU A 310 4.88 -2.30 15.79
C LEU A 310 6.38 -2.38 15.49
N MET A 311 6.69 -2.92 14.32
CA MET A 311 8.04 -2.92 13.77
C MET A 311 8.08 -2.01 12.54
N CYS A 312 9.06 -1.11 12.46
CA CYS A 312 9.14 -0.12 11.39
C CYS A 312 10.47 -0.23 10.64
N LEU A 313 10.39 -0.18 9.33
CA LEU A 313 11.51 -0.06 8.41
C LEU A 313 11.27 1.12 7.48
N SER A 314 12.15 2.09 7.50
CA SER A 314 12.15 3.17 6.49
C SER A 314 13.05 2.77 5.33
N CYS A 315 12.48 2.75 4.13
CA CYS A 315 13.22 2.44 2.92
C CYS A 315 14.11 3.59 2.48
N TYR A 316 15.31 3.28 1.98
CA TYR A 316 16.25 4.24 1.45
C TYR A 316 16.97 3.70 0.21
N GLN A 317 17.46 4.58 -0.64
CA GLN A 317 18.16 4.21 -1.85
C GLN A 317 19.44 3.41 -1.55
N GLY A 318 19.66 2.30 -2.28
CA GLY A 318 20.78 1.39 -2.04
C GLY A 318 20.58 0.37 -0.93
N MET A 319 19.35 0.21 -0.44
CA MET A 319 19.00 -0.80 0.56
C MET A 319 19.16 -2.20 -0.03
N ASN A 320 19.81 -3.11 0.73
CA ASN A 320 19.99 -4.51 0.33
C ASN A 320 18.94 -5.42 0.98
N THR A 321 18.39 -6.36 0.21
CA THR A 321 17.43 -7.38 0.68
C THR A 321 17.96 -8.26 1.80
N SER A 322 19.27 -8.55 1.82
CA SER A 322 19.90 -9.32 2.89
C SER A 322 19.65 -8.71 4.28
N HIS A 323 19.62 -7.37 4.39
CA HIS A 323 19.34 -6.68 5.65
C HIS A 323 17.92 -6.93 6.17
N LEU A 324 16.99 -7.32 5.29
CA LEU A 324 15.62 -7.67 5.65
C LEU A 324 15.53 -9.05 6.30
N ILE A 325 16.41 -9.97 5.89
CA ILE A 325 16.35 -11.38 6.26
C ILE A 325 17.38 -11.73 7.33
N GLU A 326 18.67 -11.64 6.99
CA GLU A 326 19.81 -11.99 7.86
C GLU A 326 20.95 -11.01 7.66
N VAL A 327 21.54 -10.57 8.75
CA VAL A 327 22.69 -9.64 8.76
C VAL A 327 23.86 -10.29 9.49
N PRO A 328 25.08 -10.27 8.95
CA PRO A 328 26.25 -10.75 9.67
C PRO A 328 26.42 -10.05 11.03
N SER A 329 26.64 -10.82 12.08
CA SER A 329 26.91 -10.32 13.43
C SER A 329 28.38 -10.01 13.57
N ALA A 330 28.76 -8.74 13.49
CA ALA A 330 30.15 -8.32 13.63
C ALA A 330 30.80 -8.80 14.95
N LEU A 331 30.00 -8.77 16.06
CA LEU A 331 30.48 -9.24 17.36
C LEU A 331 30.72 -10.76 17.37
N ALA A 332 29.81 -11.55 16.81
CA ALA A 332 29.93 -13.00 16.75
C ALA A 332 31.08 -13.44 15.82
N ILE A 333 31.27 -12.73 14.71
CA ILE A 333 32.40 -12.97 13.77
C ILE A 333 33.71 -12.65 14.49
N ALA A 334 33.83 -11.52 15.17
CA ALA A 334 35.02 -11.16 15.93
C ALA A 334 35.33 -12.15 17.05
N SER A 335 34.34 -12.64 17.78
CA SER A 335 34.50 -13.67 18.84
C SER A 335 34.95 -15.02 18.26
N SER A 336 34.42 -15.40 17.11
CA SER A 336 34.83 -16.62 16.39
C SER A 336 36.28 -16.52 15.88
N MET A 337 36.68 -15.34 15.37
CA MET A 337 38.06 -15.07 14.92
C MET A 337 39.03 -15.07 16.10
N ALA A 338 38.60 -14.68 17.29
CA ALA A 338 39.40 -14.72 18.52
C ALA A 338 39.53 -16.12 19.15
N GLY A 339 38.98 -17.15 18.52
CA GLY A 339 39.09 -18.56 18.96
C GLY A 339 38.33 -18.89 20.24
N GLN A 340 37.37 -18.04 20.63
CA GLN A 340 36.66 -18.21 21.90
C GLN A 340 35.49 -19.21 21.86
N GLU A 341 34.95 -19.56 20.69
CA GLU A 341 33.95 -20.62 20.49
C GLU A 341 33.91 -21.13 19.04
N SER A 342 33.68 -22.45 18.86
CA SER A 342 33.24 -23.01 17.58
C SER A 342 31.78 -22.61 17.37
N THR A 343 31.54 -21.53 16.63
CA THR A 343 30.22 -20.94 16.54
C THR A 343 29.48 -21.52 15.36
N ALA A 344 28.35 -22.16 15.61
CA ALA A 344 27.42 -22.59 14.56
C ALA A 344 26.97 -21.37 13.72
N LYS A 345 26.75 -21.57 12.42
CA LYS A 345 26.49 -20.54 11.43
C LYS A 345 25.29 -19.63 11.80
N ASP A 346 24.32 -20.20 12.51
CA ASP A 346 23.13 -19.51 12.99
C ASP A 346 23.44 -18.44 14.08
N LYS A 347 24.55 -18.61 14.82
CA LYS A 347 25.00 -17.62 15.82
C LYS A 347 25.79 -16.47 15.21
N LEU A 348 26.34 -16.65 14.01
CA LEU A 348 27.09 -15.62 13.29
C LEU A 348 26.20 -14.63 12.54
N MET A 349 24.91 -14.94 12.41
CA MET A 349 23.93 -14.14 11.66
C MET A 349 22.81 -13.66 12.60
N ASN A 350 22.53 -12.37 12.56
CA ASN A 350 21.38 -11.76 13.22
C ASN A 350 20.17 -11.77 12.27
N LEU A 351 18.99 -12.04 12.79
CA LEU A 351 17.75 -11.93 12.00
C LEU A 351 17.46 -10.48 11.62
N GLY A 352 17.22 -10.25 10.35
CA GLY A 352 16.72 -8.98 9.83
C GLY A 352 15.29 -8.68 10.32
N ILE A 353 14.82 -7.48 10.03
CA ILE A 353 13.54 -7.01 10.56
C ILE A 353 12.35 -7.86 10.09
N LEU A 354 12.35 -8.30 8.83
CA LEU A 354 11.29 -9.14 8.27
C LEU A 354 11.28 -10.51 8.94
N SER A 355 12.43 -11.16 9.08
CA SER A 355 12.55 -12.46 9.75
C SER A 355 12.14 -12.39 11.23
N ARG A 356 12.47 -11.29 11.92
CA ARG A 356 12.02 -11.05 13.30
C ARG A 356 10.51 -10.88 13.38
N ALA A 357 9.89 -10.16 12.43
CA ALA A 357 8.44 -9.98 12.39
C ALA A 357 7.71 -11.32 12.17
N PHE A 358 8.21 -12.15 11.25
CA PHE A 358 7.67 -13.49 11.00
C PHE A 358 7.77 -14.38 12.22
N LEU A 359 8.95 -14.46 12.83
CA LEU A 359 9.15 -15.25 14.05
C LEU A 359 8.25 -14.79 15.20
N LYS A 360 8.15 -13.48 15.41
CA LYS A 360 7.36 -12.89 16.49
C LYS A 360 5.86 -13.09 16.29
N SER A 361 5.39 -13.12 15.05
CA SER A 361 3.99 -13.38 14.71
C SER A 361 3.50 -14.74 15.17
N GLN A 362 4.39 -15.71 15.35
CA GLN A 362 4.03 -17.04 15.86
C GLN A 362 3.45 -17.00 17.26
N SER A 363 3.82 -16.00 18.07
CA SER A 363 3.41 -15.90 19.48
C SER A 363 2.47 -14.72 19.79
N GLN A 364 2.50 -13.65 19.00
CA GLN A 364 1.71 -12.44 19.27
C GLN A 364 1.43 -11.64 17.99
N PRO A 365 0.40 -10.76 18.01
CA PRO A 365 0.11 -9.88 16.90
C PRO A 365 1.26 -8.92 16.59
N VAL A 366 1.60 -8.76 15.30
CA VAL A 366 2.66 -7.89 14.80
C VAL A 366 2.16 -7.09 13.61
N ILE A 367 2.47 -5.80 13.60
CA ILE A 367 2.35 -4.93 12.43
C ILE A 367 3.75 -4.54 11.98
N LEU A 368 4.12 -4.92 10.76
CA LEU A 368 5.37 -4.53 10.13
C LEU A 368 5.11 -3.40 9.13
N LEU A 369 5.59 -2.20 9.44
CA LEU A 369 5.53 -1.05 8.55
C LEU A 369 6.81 -0.99 7.70
N ILE A 370 6.65 -1.06 6.39
CA ILE A 370 7.68 -0.82 5.37
C ILE A 370 7.38 0.54 4.74
N ASP A 371 8.06 1.57 5.22
CA ASP A 371 7.74 2.96 4.90
C ASP A 371 8.49 3.42 3.65
N GLU A 372 7.77 4.07 2.70
CA GLU A 372 8.31 4.64 1.46
C GLU A 372 9.00 3.61 0.54
N ILE A 373 8.33 2.47 0.26
CA ILE A 373 8.86 1.41 -0.62
C ILE A 373 9.22 1.90 -2.02
N ASP A 374 8.66 3.01 -2.47
CA ASP A 374 8.96 3.62 -3.75
C ASP A 374 10.33 4.36 -3.81
N LYS A 375 11.05 4.44 -2.69
CA LYS A 375 12.43 4.97 -2.63
C LYS A 375 13.51 3.93 -2.92
N VAL A 376 13.18 2.64 -2.88
CA VAL A 376 14.12 1.54 -3.17
C VAL A 376 14.00 1.07 -4.61
N GLU A 377 14.95 0.29 -5.08
CA GLU A 377 14.97 -0.26 -6.43
C GLU A 377 13.90 -1.36 -6.61
N SER A 378 13.50 -1.63 -7.86
CA SER A 378 12.40 -2.56 -8.19
C SER A 378 12.67 -4.01 -7.77
N HIS A 379 13.92 -4.43 -7.64
CA HIS A 379 14.24 -5.79 -7.17
C HIS A 379 13.76 -6.05 -5.73
N ILE A 380 13.57 -5.01 -4.92
CA ILE A 380 13.00 -5.12 -3.57
C ILE A 380 11.52 -5.52 -3.63
N ASP A 381 10.76 -5.03 -4.62
CA ASP A 381 9.36 -5.42 -4.80
C ASP A 381 9.26 -6.93 -5.08
N THR A 382 10.12 -7.41 -6.00
CA THR A 382 10.19 -8.83 -6.36
C THR A 382 10.60 -9.70 -5.17
N PHE A 383 11.49 -9.21 -4.31
CA PHE A 383 11.87 -9.90 -3.09
C PHE A 383 10.68 -10.18 -2.17
N PHE A 384 9.74 -9.22 -2.02
CA PHE A 384 8.58 -9.40 -1.15
C PHE A 384 7.54 -10.39 -1.69
N LEU A 385 7.65 -10.85 -2.95
CA LEU A 385 6.69 -11.82 -3.52
C LEU A 385 6.62 -13.10 -2.69
N GLY A 386 7.76 -13.71 -2.38
CA GLY A 386 7.83 -14.93 -1.57
C GLY A 386 7.24 -14.74 -0.17
N PRO A 387 7.75 -13.82 0.66
CA PRO A 387 7.21 -13.56 1.99
C PRO A 387 5.72 -13.26 2.04
N VAL A 388 5.19 -12.53 1.05
CA VAL A 388 3.76 -12.20 1.01
C VAL A 388 2.92 -13.38 0.55
N GLN A 389 3.36 -14.12 -0.47
CA GLN A 389 2.58 -15.20 -1.06
C GLN A 389 2.63 -16.48 -0.24
N ASP A 390 3.84 -16.88 0.18
CA ASP A 390 4.06 -18.20 0.80
C ASP A 390 3.99 -18.15 2.32
N ALA A 391 3.83 -16.96 2.90
CA ALA A 391 3.88 -16.73 4.35
C ALA A 391 5.16 -17.31 4.99
N ARG A 392 6.24 -17.38 4.22
CA ARG A 392 7.50 -18.04 4.56
C ARG A 392 8.71 -17.23 4.12
N ILE A 393 9.75 -17.24 4.95
CA ILE A 393 11.06 -16.67 4.62
C ILE A 393 12.10 -17.78 4.61
N TRP A 394 12.86 -17.83 3.52
CA TRP A 394 14.00 -18.74 3.39
C TRP A 394 15.25 -18.06 3.91
N LEU A 395 15.97 -18.74 4.79
CA LEU A 395 17.19 -18.26 5.44
C LEU A 395 18.38 -19.09 4.95
N GLU A 396 19.54 -18.47 4.88
CA GLU A 396 20.78 -19.17 4.50
C GLU A 396 21.40 -19.93 5.67
N SER A 397 21.29 -19.37 6.88
CA SER A 397 21.94 -19.89 8.08
C SER A 397 21.06 -20.81 8.92
N ARG A 398 19.76 -20.86 8.69
CA ARG A 398 18.75 -21.53 9.53
C ARG A 398 17.62 -22.14 8.69
N PRO A 399 16.78 -23.01 9.29
CA PRO A 399 15.53 -23.43 8.67
C PRO A 399 14.64 -22.24 8.32
N PRO A 400 13.76 -22.35 7.31
CA PRO A 400 12.84 -21.30 6.95
C PRO A 400 11.92 -20.93 8.11
N ILE A 401 11.48 -19.67 8.14
CA ILE A 401 10.55 -19.16 9.16
C ILE A 401 9.19 -18.96 8.51
N ASP A 402 8.17 -19.63 9.03
CA ASP A 402 6.77 -19.39 8.68
C ASP A 402 6.18 -18.28 9.57
N CYS A 403 5.35 -17.42 9.01
CA CYS A 403 4.58 -16.50 9.86
C CYS A 403 3.25 -17.11 10.27
N ASN A 404 2.68 -16.58 11.36
CA ASN A 404 1.27 -16.79 11.65
C ASN A 404 0.47 -15.71 10.91
N VAL A 405 -0.27 -16.12 9.87
CA VAL A 405 -1.02 -15.21 8.99
C VAL A 405 -2.13 -14.44 9.71
N ASP A 406 -2.62 -14.95 10.84
CA ASP A 406 -3.64 -14.28 11.67
C ASP A 406 -3.05 -13.24 12.62
N ASN A 407 -1.73 -13.28 12.82
CA ASN A 407 -1.01 -12.39 13.71
C ASN A 407 -0.09 -11.40 12.98
N LEU A 408 0.10 -11.53 11.66
CA LEU A 408 1.00 -10.64 10.92
C LEU A 408 0.22 -9.78 9.91
N LEU A 409 0.43 -8.47 10.00
CA LEU A 409 0.03 -7.51 8.98
C LEU A 409 1.26 -6.75 8.50
N ILE A 410 1.54 -6.79 7.20
CA ILE A 410 2.57 -5.96 6.57
C ILE A 410 1.90 -4.74 5.93
N ILE A 411 2.34 -3.56 6.31
CA ILE A 411 1.86 -2.29 5.75
C ILE A 411 2.99 -1.67 4.94
N PHE A 412 2.80 -1.56 3.65
CA PHE A 412 3.68 -0.81 2.77
C PHE A 412 3.12 0.60 2.58
N THR A 413 3.98 1.62 2.59
CA THR A 413 3.58 2.96 2.19
C THR A 413 4.29 3.36 0.91
N LYS A 414 3.60 4.12 0.08
CA LYS A 414 4.10 4.64 -1.18
C LYS A 414 3.61 6.07 -1.39
N ASN A 415 4.50 6.93 -1.88
CA ASN A 415 4.15 8.20 -2.50
C ASN A 415 3.96 7.95 -4.02
N PHE A 416 4.14 8.96 -4.86
CA PHE A 416 3.97 8.81 -6.32
C PHE A 416 5.31 8.75 -7.08
N ASN A 417 6.43 8.41 -6.41
CA ASN A 417 7.77 8.54 -6.97
C ASN A 417 8.08 7.52 -8.07
N ARG A 418 7.68 6.25 -7.91
CA ARG A 418 7.87 5.22 -8.93
C ARG A 418 6.72 4.21 -8.96
N ARG A 419 6.58 3.51 -10.09
CA ARG A 419 5.66 2.36 -10.22
C ARG A 419 6.29 1.14 -9.54
N LEU A 420 5.49 0.41 -8.75
CA LEU A 420 5.87 -0.86 -8.16
C LEU A 420 5.68 -2.01 -9.15
N ASP A 421 6.36 -3.13 -8.92
CA ASP A 421 6.20 -4.35 -9.72
C ASP A 421 4.76 -4.85 -9.70
N ASP A 422 4.25 -5.23 -10.86
CA ASP A 422 2.85 -5.61 -11.01
C ASP A 422 2.53 -6.97 -10.38
N ALA A 423 3.48 -7.90 -10.33
CA ALA A 423 3.27 -9.16 -9.63
C ALA A 423 3.18 -8.92 -8.12
N PHE A 424 3.96 -7.96 -7.60
CA PHE A 424 3.84 -7.53 -6.22
C PHE A 424 2.48 -6.87 -5.94
N LEU A 425 2.03 -5.95 -6.79
CA LEU A 425 0.73 -5.28 -6.66
C LEU A 425 -0.46 -6.24 -6.67
N ARG A 426 -0.36 -7.38 -7.37
CA ARG A 426 -1.43 -8.41 -7.38
C ARG A 426 -1.55 -9.15 -6.05
N ARG A 427 -0.49 -9.19 -5.25
CA ARG A 427 -0.43 -9.95 -3.99
C ARG A 427 -0.77 -9.13 -2.75
N ILE A 428 -0.81 -7.82 -2.88
CA ILE A 428 -1.12 -6.89 -1.79
C ILE A 428 -2.46 -6.19 -2.00
N HIS A 429 -3.04 -5.67 -0.93
CA HIS A 429 -4.30 -4.93 -1.00
C HIS A 429 -4.01 -3.41 -1.14
N PRO A 430 -4.30 -2.78 -2.29
CA PRO A 430 -4.05 -1.36 -2.44
C PRO A 430 -5.15 -0.53 -1.77
N VAL A 431 -4.75 0.44 -0.96
CA VAL A 431 -5.63 1.45 -0.35
C VAL A 431 -5.15 2.83 -0.73
N LYS A 432 -5.94 3.54 -1.52
CA LYS A 432 -5.64 4.93 -1.85
C LYS A 432 -6.04 5.83 -0.71
N MET A 433 -5.10 6.65 -0.28
CA MET A 433 -5.29 7.67 0.72
C MET A 433 -5.19 9.05 0.07
N ALA A 434 -6.13 9.90 0.38
CA ALA A 434 -6.10 11.31 0.03
C ALA A 434 -5.83 12.15 1.29
N TYR A 435 -5.67 13.45 1.12
CA TYR A 435 -5.78 14.37 2.25
C TYR A 435 -7.15 14.24 2.92
N LEU A 436 -7.21 14.55 4.19
CA LEU A 436 -8.48 14.58 4.92
C LEU A 436 -9.46 15.56 4.25
N ASP A 437 -10.73 15.20 4.22
CA ASP A 437 -11.76 16.18 3.86
C ASP A 437 -11.81 17.32 4.90
N SER A 438 -12.30 18.47 4.46
CA SER A 438 -12.33 19.69 5.28
C SER A 438 -13.03 19.49 6.64
N THR A 439 -13.99 18.58 6.73
CA THR A 439 -14.73 18.28 7.98
C THR A 439 -13.85 17.52 8.97
N LEU A 440 -13.17 16.47 8.49
CA LEU A 440 -12.25 15.68 9.32
C LEU A 440 -11.03 16.51 9.71
N GLU A 441 -10.51 17.32 8.80
CA GLU A 441 -9.35 18.19 9.05
C GLU A 441 -9.66 19.24 10.12
N ARG A 442 -10.83 19.90 10.04
CA ARG A 442 -11.33 20.79 11.11
C ARG A 442 -11.41 20.05 12.44
N ARG A 443 -11.89 18.81 12.45
CA ARG A 443 -12.00 18.01 13.69
C ARG A 443 -10.62 17.68 14.29
N VAL A 444 -9.59 17.49 13.48
CA VAL A 444 -8.21 17.29 13.95
C VAL A 444 -7.68 18.60 14.55
N LEU A 445 -7.77 19.70 13.80
CA LEU A 445 -7.19 20.99 14.17
C LEU A 445 -7.91 21.64 15.37
N SER A 446 -9.23 21.45 15.51
CA SER A 446 -10.04 22.03 16.61
C SER A 446 -9.64 21.55 18.01
N LYS A 447 -8.85 20.48 18.11
CA LYS A 447 -8.29 20.03 19.39
C LYS A 447 -7.12 20.90 19.87
N HIS A 448 -6.56 21.71 18.97
CA HIS A 448 -5.29 22.40 19.17
C HIS A 448 -5.36 23.90 18.90
N CYS A 449 -6.36 24.36 18.16
CA CYS A 449 -6.48 25.74 17.71
C CYS A 449 -7.91 26.25 17.87
N MET A 450 -8.05 27.56 17.97
CA MET A 450 -9.37 28.22 18.01
C MET A 450 -10.15 28.02 16.70
N PRO A 451 -11.50 27.99 16.76
CA PRO A 451 -12.33 27.65 15.59
C PRO A 451 -12.11 28.55 14.36
N GLN A 452 -11.92 29.85 14.55
CA GLN A 452 -11.69 30.80 13.45
C GLN A 452 -10.39 30.48 12.73
N LEU A 453 -9.29 30.27 13.46
CA LEU A 453 -8.00 29.90 12.89
C LEU A 453 -8.08 28.58 12.12
N VAL A 454 -8.78 27.58 12.67
CA VAL A 454 -9.02 26.30 12.01
C VAL A 454 -9.72 26.48 10.67
N ASN A 455 -10.79 27.29 10.65
CA ASN A 455 -11.55 27.55 9.42
C ASN A 455 -10.70 28.22 8.35
N ASN A 456 -9.89 29.21 8.72
CA ASN A 456 -9.04 29.95 7.78
C ASN A 456 -7.93 29.06 7.21
N LEU A 457 -7.26 28.28 8.05
CA LEU A 457 -6.21 27.36 7.61
C LEU A 457 -6.75 26.25 6.68
N VAL A 458 -7.87 25.63 7.03
CA VAL A 458 -8.49 24.59 6.20
C VAL A 458 -8.99 25.17 4.87
N TRP A 459 -9.56 26.38 4.88
CA TRP A 459 -10.00 27.07 3.67
C TRP A 459 -8.82 27.35 2.70
N ILE A 460 -7.70 27.84 3.23
CA ILE A 460 -6.47 28.06 2.42
C ILE A 460 -5.97 26.75 1.83
N ALA A 461 -5.85 25.72 2.67
CA ALA A 461 -5.33 24.43 2.23
C ALA A 461 -6.19 23.75 1.15
N GLU A 462 -7.52 23.83 1.29
CA GLU A 462 -8.47 23.28 0.33
C GLU A 462 -8.31 23.92 -1.04
N ARG A 463 -8.14 25.24 -1.10
CA ARG A 463 -7.90 25.95 -2.37
C ARG A 463 -6.56 25.62 -2.99
N MET A 464 -5.52 25.52 -2.18
CA MET A 464 -4.20 25.12 -2.67
C MET A 464 -4.18 23.70 -3.22
N ARG A 465 -4.94 22.78 -2.61
CA ARG A 465 -5.04 21.38 -3.05
C ARG A 465 -5.89 21.19 -4.31
N ASN A 466 -6.90 22.03 -4.49
CA ASN A 466 -7.83 21.97 -5.61
C ASN A 466 -7.46 22.94 -6.74
N SER A 467 -6.30 23.60 -6.66
CA SER A 467 -5.85 24.53 -7.68
C SER A 467 -5.35 23.80 -8.94
N GLU A 468 -5.63 24.39 -10.10
CA GLU A 468 -5.30 23.82 -11.41
C GLU A 468 -4.46 24.80 -12.24
N GLY A 469 -3.83 24.30 -13.28
CA GLY A 469 -3.09 25.11 -14.25
C GLY A 469 -1.91 25.83 -13.62
N SER A 470 -1.83 27.16 -13.79
CA SER A 470 -0.72 28.00 -13.28
C SER A 470 -0.66 28.14 -11.77
N TYR A 471 -1.67 27.66 -11.06
CA TYR A 471 -1.75 27.65 -9.60
C TYR A 471 -1.50 26.28 -8.98
N GLN A 472 -1.11 25.28 -9.77
CA GLN A 472 -0.91 23.92 -9.30
C GLN A 472 0.36 23.80 -8.44
N PHE A 473 0.19 23.37 -7.19
CA PHE A 473 1.28 23.07 -6.28
C PHE A 473 1.84 21.67 -6.51
N GLU A 474 3.16 21.53 -6.46
CA GLU A 474 3.81 20.20 -6.43
C GLU A 474 3.56 19.51 -5.09
N ARG A 475 3.58 20.28 -4.01
CA ARG A 475 3.42 19.80 -2.63
C ARG A 475 2.47 20.69 -1.85
N PRO A 476 1.16 20.57 -2.09
CA PRO A 476 0.18 21.33 -1.33
C PRO A 476 0.23 20.94 0.16
N PRO A 477 -0.17 21.85 1.07
CA PRO A 477 -0.01 21.64 2.51
C PRO A 477 -0.74 20.39 2.99
N ALA A 478 0.00 19.54 3.73
CA ALA A 478 -0.53 18.33 4.34
C ALA A 478 -1.20 18.64 5.69
N PRO A 479 -2.10 17.76 6.20
CA PRO A 479 -2.73 17.95 7.51
C PRO A 479 -1.75 18.12 8.67
N GLU A 480 -0.61 17.43 8.65
CA GLU A 480 0.46 17.57 9.64
C GLU A 480 1.10 18.95 9.61
N GLU A 481 1.27 19.51 8.42
CA GLU A 481 1.81 20.86 8.23
C GLU A 481 0.81 21.92 8.73
N LEU A 482 -0.48 21.75 8.43
CA LEU A 482 -1.51 22.63 8.95
C LEU A 482 -1.59 22.59 10.47
N LEU A 483 -1.41 21.42 11.09
CA LEU A 483 -1.35 21.31 12.54
C LEU A 483 -0.15 22.08 13.12
N SER A 484 1.02 21.97 12.49
CA SER A 484 2.22 22.69 12.88
C SER A 484 2.05 24.22 12.75
N ILE A 485 1.45 24.66 11.64
CA ILE A 485 1.09 26.07 11.39
C ILE A 485 0.08 26.54 12.43
N GLY A 486 -0.97 25.76 12.68
CA GLY A 486 -2.00 26.06 13.67
C GLY A 486 -1.41 26.24 15.06
N HIS A 487 -0.57 25.34 15.52
CA HIS A 487 0.14 25.46 16.79
C HIS A 487 1.01 26.72 16.86
N TYR A 488 1.74 27.01 15.78
CA TYR A 488 2.59 28.19 15.70
C TYR A 488 1.76 29.48 15.81
N VAL A 489 0.73 29.61 14.96
CA VAL A 489 -0.11 30.82 14.94
C VAL A 489 -0.91 30.95 16.25
N GLN A 490 -1.45 29.85 16.79
CA GLN A 490 -2.16 29.87 18.07
C GLN A 490 -1.29 30.39 19.22
N ARG A 491 -0.02 29.97 19.29
CA ARG A 491 0.92 30.48 20.28
C ARG A 491 1.18 31.99 20.14
N LEU A 492 1.31 32.48 18.89
CA LEU A 492 1.46 33.91 18.64
C LEU A 492 0.24 34.71 19.10
N LEU A 493 -0.95 34.17 18.86
CA LEU A 493 -2.19 34.75 19.36
C LEU A 493 -2.24 34.75 20.89
N ASP A 494 -1.87 33.65 21.53
CA ASP A 494 -1.82 33.50 22.99
C ASP A 494 -0.84 34.50 23.64
N TRP A 495 0.26 34.83 22.93
CA TRP A 495 1.25 35.81 23.38
C TRP A 495 0.89 37.27 23.04
N GLY A 496 -0.19 37.48 22.27
CA GLY A 496 -0.52 38.80 21.75
C GLY A 496 0.44 39.34 20.70
N ALA A 497 1.26 38.47 20.09
CA ALA A 497 2.33 38.80 19.16
C ALA A 497 1.94 38.49 17.68
N ALA A 498 0.67 38.51 17.31
CA ALA A 498 0.20 38.18 15.97
C ALA A 498 0.17 39.42 15.05
N ASP A 499 1.24 39.63 14.29
CA ASP A 499 1.34 40.62 13.22
C ASP A 499 1.11 39.96 11.85
N PHE A 500 0.38 40.63 10.97
CA PHE A 500 0.03 40.10 9.64
C PHE A 500 1.25 39.79 8.76
N GLY A 501 2.22 40.71 8.69
CA GLY A 501 3.40 40.56 7.86
C GLY A 501 4.27 39.41 8.36
N TRP A 502 4.46 39.38 9.66
CA TRP A 502 5.31 38.37 10.30
C TRP A 502 4.68 36.96 10.27
N VAL A 503 3.39 36.83 10.61
CA VAL A 503 2.66 35.56 10.51
C VAL A 503 2.65 35.07 9.06
N GLY A 504 2.32 35.94 8.10
CA GLY A 504 2.29 35.57 6.69
C GLY A 504 3.63 35.10 6.17
N LYS A 505 4.74 35.77 6.52
CA LYS A 505 6.10 35.39 6.14
C LYS A 505 6.49 34.00 6.67
N ASN A 506 6.22 33.76 7.94
CA ASN A 506 6.56 32.46 8.55
C ASN A 506 5.67 31.34 8.05
N VAL A 507 4.38 31.56 7.93
CA VAL A 507 3.46 30.56 7.36
C VAL A 507 3.77 30.26 5.90
N TRP A 508 4.16 31.28 5.12
CA TRP A 508 4.66 31.08 3.76
C TRP A 508 5.83 30.10 3.72
N ALA A 509 6.84 30.30 4.57
CA ALA A 509 8.01 29.43 4.65
C ALA A 509 7.65 27.99 5.08
N MET A 510 6.60 27.81 5.88
CA MET A 510 6.12 26.50 6.32
C MET A 510 5.34 25.76 5.22
N ILE A 511 4.60 26.48 4.37
CA ILE A 511 3.77 25.90 3.30
C ILE A 511 4.60 25.68 2.03
N ALA A 512 5.27 26.73 1.51
CA ALA A 512 5.94 26.73 0.21
C ALA A 512 7.41 26.30 0.38
N LYS A 513 7.68 25.00 0.34
CA LYS A 513 9.00 24.41 0.59
C LYS A 513 9.89 24.34 -0.65
N SER A 514 9.32 24.22 -1.85
CA SER A 514 10.05 24.23 -3.11
C SER A 514 10.07 25.64 -3.74
N GLU A 515 11.02 25.91 -4.65
CA GLU A 515 11.04 27.16 -5.41
C GLU A 515 9.81 27.29 -6.29
N HIS A 516 9.36 26.17 -6.88
CA HIS A 516 8.12 26.11 -7.66
C HIS A 516 6.92 26.52 -6.82
N ASP A 517 6.72 25.89 -5.66
CA ASP A 517 5.58 26.17 -4.78
C ASP A 517 5.60 27.62 -4.26
N ARG A 518 6.80 28.20 -4.04
CA ARG A 518 6.94 29.63 -3.70
C ARG A 518 6.45 30.53 -4.81
N ALA A 519 6.85 30.24 -6.06
CA ALA A 519 6.40 31.01 -7.22
C ALA A 519 4.89 30.86 -7.46
N VAL A 520 4.34 29.66 -7.31
CA VAL A 520 2.90 29.39 -7.40
C VAL A 520 2.14 30.14 -6.32
N MET A 521 2.59 30.11 -5.09
CA MET A 521 1.98 30.82 -3.96
C MET A 521 1.98 32.32 -4.17
N GLU A 522 3.11 32.88 -4.63
CA GLU A 522 3.21 34.29 -4.96
C GLU A 522 2.22 34.67 -6.08
N HIS A 523 2.16 33.88 -7.12
CA HIS A 523 1.23 34.08 -8.23
C HIS A 523 -0.23 33.98 -7.77
N MET A 524 -0.56 33.01 -6.92
CA MET A 524 -1.88 32.83 -6.35
C MET A 524 -2.31 34.04 -5.52
N LEU A 525 -1.48 34.50 -4.59
CA LEU A 525 -1.77 35.66 -3.74
C LEU A 525 -1.82 36.99 -4.53
N ARG A 526 -1.19 37.07 -5.73
CA ARG A 526 -1.26 38.25 -6.58
C ARG A 526 -2.49 38.31 -7.48
N PHE A 527 -2.93 37.14 -7.99
CA PHE A 527 -3.85 37.11 -9.13
C PHE A 527 -5.08 36.24 -8.95
N HIS A 528 -5.09 35.28 -8.02
CA HIS A 528 -6.22 34.39 -7.85
C HIS A 528 -7.39 35.12 -7.13
N PRO A 529 -8.62 35.11 -7.70
CA PRO A 529 -9.75 35.88 -7.17
C PRO A 529 -10.05 35.64 -5.68
N ASP A 530 -9.92 34.40 -5.22
CA ASP A 530 -10.22 34.05 -3.81
C ASP A 530 -9.17 34.59 -2.83
N PHE A 531 -8.00 34.99 -3.29
CA PHE A 531 -6.90 35.52 -2.49
C PHE A 531 -6.66 37.01 -2.68
N LEU A 532 -7.45 37.68 -3.53
CA LEU A 532 -7.36 39.12 -3.71
C LEU A 532 -7.86 39.86 -2.47
N ASP A 533 -7.06 40.80 -2.01
CA ASP A 533 -7.42 41.70 -0.90
C ASP A 533 -8.08 42.97 -1.48
N PRO A 534 -9.34 43.26 -1.13
CA PRO A 534 -10.03 44.47 -1.61
C PRO A 534 -9.32 45.78 -1.26
N LEU A 535 -8.48 45.78 -0.22
CA LEU A 535 -7.73 46.95 0.22
C LEU A 535 -6.47 47.24 -0.62
N TYR A 536 -6.02 46.26 -1.42
CA TYR A 536 -4.80 46.38 -2.25
C TYR A 536 -5.10 45.99 -3.70
N MET A 537 -5.74 46.92 -4.44
CA MET A 537 -6.16 46.69 -5.83
C MET A 537 -5.01 46.51 -6.83
N ASP A 538 -3.77 46.91 -6.51
CA ASP A 538 -2.62 46.82 -7.41
C ASP A 538 -1.77 45.58 -7.09
N GLY A 539 -2.35 44.39 -7.36
CA GLY A 539 -1.68 43.10 -7.09
C GLY A 539 -0.40 42.89 -7.91
N LYS A 540 -0.30 43.48 -9.09
CA LYS A 540 0.84 43.27 -10.00
C LYS A 540 2.14 43.86 -9.49
N ASN A 541 2.10 45.00 -8.80
CA ASN A 541 3.25 45.75 -8.33
C ASN A 541 3.50 45.66 -6.82
N ALA A 542 2.72 44.82 -6.12
CA ALA A 542 2.88 44.67 -4.68
C ALA A 542 4.27 44.14 -4.31
N SER A 543 4.92 44.71 -3.29
CA SER A 543 6.16 44.15 -2.76
C SER A 543 5.92 42.80 -2.10
N VAL A 544 6.99 42.01 -1.91
CA VAL A 544 6.88 40.69 -1.28
C VAL A 544 6.36 40.81 0.15
N ASP A 545 6.72 41.86 0.86
CA ASP A 545 6.22 42.10 2.24
C ASP A 545 4.70 42.34 2.26
N VAL A 546 4.16 43.04 1.26
CA VAL A 546 2.70 43.22 1.10
C VAL A 546 2.02 41.86 0.84
N ILE A 547 2.66 40.97 0.07
CA ILE A 547 2.13 39.63 -0.19
C ILE A 547 2.14 38.77 1.08
N TYR A 548 3.20 38.84 1.89
CA TYR A 548 3.23 38.19 3.19
C TYR A 548 2.13 38.72 4.11
N ALA A 549 1.98 40.06 4.21
CA ALA A 549 0.92 40.65 5.01
C ALA A 549 -0.49 40.24 4.53
N ARG A 550 -0.66 40.05 3.21
CA ARG A 550 -1.93 39.52 2.64
C ARG A 550 -2.22 38.11 3.12
N LEU A 551 -1.24 37.21 3.07
CA LEU A 551 -1.39 35.85 3.60
C LEU A 551 -1.72 35.88 5.11
N GLY A 552 -0.97 36.64 5.88
CA GLY A 552 -1.21 36.80 7.31
C GLY A 552 -2.60 37.34 7.62
N ARG A 553 -3.11 38.27 6.82
CA ARG A 553 -4.46 38.80 6.93
C ARG A 553 -5.52 37.72 6.66
N LEU A 554 -5.37 36.91 5.59
CA LEU A 554 -6.27 35.79 5.31
C LEU A 554 -6.35 34.79 6.47
N ILE A 555 -5.24 34.64 7.23
CA ILE A 555 -5.19 33.73 8.38
C ILE A 555 -5.81 34.34 9.62
N LEU A 556 -5.61 35.65 9.84
CA LEU A 556 -5.87 36.30 11.13
C LEU A 556 -6.98 37.34 11.13
N GLN A 557 -7.48 37.80 9.96
CA GLN A 557 -8.36 38.98 9.87
C GLN A 557 -9.57 38.86 10.82
N ASP A 558 -10.29 37.76 10.74
CA ASP A 558 -11.49 37.54 11.57
C ASP A 558 -11.18 37.33 13.07
N ILE A 559 -9.89 37.18 13.41
CA ILE A 559 -9.43 36.92 14.78
C ILE A 559 -8.91 38.20 15.42
N VAL A 560 -8.28 39.07 14.64
CA VAL A 560 -7.55 40.26 15.14
C VAL A 560 -8.40 41.54 15.03
N GLU A 561 -9.47 41.56 14.24
CA GLU A 561 -10.46 42.67 14.22
C GLU A 561 -11.36 42.77 15.44
N ASP A 562 -11.16 41.90 16.43
CA ASP A 562 -11.78 41.93 17.75
C ASP A 562 -11.31 43.17 18.56
N PRO A 563 -12.20 43.81 19.37
CA PRO A 563 -11.93 45.06 20.12
C PRO A 563 -10.73 45.06 21.09
N ASP A 564 -10.13 43.91 21.36
CA ASP A 564 -8.90 43.79 22.16
C ASP A 564 -7.59 43.90 21.35
N ARG A 565 -7.62 44.31 20.08
CA ARG A 565 -6.46 44.46 19.18
C ARG A 565 -5.34 45.33 19.79
N ASP A 566 -5.69 46.47 20.35
CA ASP A 566 -4.70 47.41 20.91
C ASP A 566 -3.91 46.86 22.10
N LYS A 567 -4.45 45.88 22.82
CA LYS A 567 -3.73 45.19 23.90
C LYS A 567 -2.68 44.20 23.33
N ARG A 568 -2.98 43.57 22.21
CA ARG A 568 -2.10 42.60 21.58
C ARG A 568 -0.93 43.25 20.83
N GLU A 569 -1.19 44.39 20.19
CA GLU A 569 -0.12 45.17 19.54
C GLU A 569 0.87 45.76 20.56
N ARG A 570 0.37 46.22 21.73
CA ARG A 570 1.24 46.73 22.80
C ARG A 570 2.11 45.63 23.41
N ALA A 571 1.56 44.46 23.67
CA ALA A 571 2.31 43.34 24.21
C ALA A 571 3.42 42.85 23.25
N TRP A 572 3.20 42.91 21.92
CA TRP A 572 4.20 42.56 20.91
C TRP A 572 5.33 43.59 20.85
N LEU A 573 5.01 44.89 20.88
CA LEU A 573 6.02 45.97 20.90
C LEU A 573 6.90 45.91 22.16
N GLU A 574 6.31 45.55 23.31
CA GLU A 574 7.06 45.38 24.57
C GLU A 574 8.01 44.16 24.53
N MET A 575 7.68 43.09 23.77
CA MET A 575 8.54 41.92 23.59
C MET A 575 9.66 42.13 22.56
N GLU A 576 9.48 43.00 21.56
CA GLU A 576 10.49 43.28 20.53
C GLU A 576 11.59 44.24 21.05
N TYR A 577 11.30 44.99 22.11
CA TYR A 577 12.24 45.93 22.75
C TYR A 577 12.78 45.44 24.11
N ALA A 578 12.42 44.21 24.56
CA ALA A 578 12.98 43.56 25.73
C ALA A 578 13.99 42.46 25.35
#